data_c856c3fc2b17fdfaf3ed3b7f3d834281
#
_entry.id   c856c3fc2b17fdfaf3ed3b7f3d834281
#
_cell.length_a   1.000
_cell.length_b   1.000
_cell.length_c   1.000
_cell.angle_alpha   90.00
_cell.angle_beta   90.00
_cell.angle_gamma   90.00
#
_symmetry.space_group_name_H-M   'P 1'
#
loop_
_entity.id
_entity.type
_entity.pdbx_description
1 polymer ?
#
loop_
_entity_poly.entity_id
_entity_poly.type
_entity_poly.pdbx_seq_one_letter_code
_entity_poly.pdbx_strand_id
1 'polypeptide(L)'
;MSSHLTGISTKLKNKIFKKNNNYFSEDGNQWSLFVFKNYYEKLGKNYTLLWDQIKDIVIKSFIFLTEDPINYEKYIKEKKLYQIWGIDILIDENGRPWLLEMNGRHPALQSRDNVDLIVKSELIKDMWNIIGIEPYSHVKEPKLLDDVFIYSNLTEELVDRSLCEFERAKGTRLERIFPIKENIEFYKKFIKKPSPEDYLLWKKIIEKNY
;
A
#
# COMPACT_ATOMS: atom_id res chain seq x y z
N MET A 1 -2.57 23.56 -24.49
CA MET A 1 -1.53 22.50 -24.37
C MET A 1 -1.23 22.06 -22.92
N SER A 2 -1.37 22.92 -21.91
CA SER A 2 -1.11 22.54 -20.50
C SER A 2 -2.13 21.56 -19.89
N SER A 3 -3.32 21.45 -20.45
CA SER A 3 -4.38 20.54 -19.96
C SER A 3 -4.09 19.05 -20.16
N HIS A 4 -3.17 18.71 -21.06
CA HIS A 4 -2.76 17.32 -21.30
C HIS A 4 -1.50 16.90 -20.51
N LEU A 5 -0.88 17.81 -19.77
CA LEU A 5 0.31 17.54 -19.00
C LEU A 5 -0.07 17.32 -17.54
N THR A 6 -0.21 16.07 -17.14
CA THR A 6 -0.63 15.67 -15.77
C THR A 6 0.50 15.71 -14.75
N GLY A 7 1.75 15.67 -15.21
CA GLY A 7 2.93 15.66 -14.32
C GLY A 7 3.05 16.92 -13.47
N ILE A 8 3.15 16.74 -12.13
CA ILE A 8 3.31 17.86 -11.18
C ILE A 8 4.55 18.69 -11.49
N SER A 9 5.66 18.07 -11.91
CA SER A 9 6.90 18.75 -12.30
C SER A 9 6.68 19.76 -13.42
N THR A 10 5.85 19.43 -14.42
CA THR A 10 5.51 20.31 -15.53
C THR A 10 4.60 21.46 -15.08
N LYS A 11 3.63 21.17 -14.20
CA LYS A 11 2.73 22.20 -13.62
C LYS A 11 3.52 23.20 -12.76
N LEU A 12 4.51 22.74 -12.01
CA LEU A 12 5.41 23.60 -11.21
C LEU A 12 6.26 24.51 -12.11
N LYS A 13 6.85 23.96 -13.18
CA LYS A 13 7.66 24.76 -14.15
C LYS A 13 6.82 25.85 -14.80
N ASN A 14 5.57 25.58 -15.09
CA ASN A 14 4.66 26.52 -15.74
C ASN A 14 3.92 27.44 -14.76
N LYS A 15 4.24 27.41 -13.45
CA LYS A 15 3.56 28.18 -12.38
C LYS A 15 2.04 27.98 -12.31
N ILE A 16 1.55 26.84 -12.79
CA ILE A 16 0.10 26.51 -12.82
C ILE A 16 -0.27 25.72 -11.56
N PHE A 17 0.71 25.21 -10.81
CA PHE A 17 0.46 24.44 -9.62
C PHE A 17 -0.07 25.32 -8.49
N LYS A 18 -1.29 25.03 -8.03
CA LYS A 18 -1.90 25.68 -6.87
C LYS A 18 -1.77 24.76 -5.66
N LYS A 19 -1.07 25.21 -4.62
CA LYS A 19 -0.91 24.46 -3.37
C LYS A 19 -2.22 24.34 -2.65
N ASN A 20 -2.42 23.21 -1.97
CA ASN A 20 -3.48 23.01 -1.01
C ASN A 20 -2.90 22.94 0.40
N ASN A 21 -3.34 23.84 1.27
CA ASN A 21 -2.88 23.92 2.65
C ASN A 21 -3.89 23.37 3.66
N ASN A 22 -5.04 22.88 3.19
CA ASN A 22 -6.10 22.35 4.04
C ASN A 22 -6.48 20.94 3.58
N TYR A 23 -6.26 19.95 4.45
CA TYR A 23 -6.54 18.53 4.19
C TYR A 23 -8.01 18.26 3.82
N PHE A 24 -8.93 19.09 4.27
CA PHE A 24 -10.39 18.94 4.06
C PHE A 24 -10.95 19.83 2.96
N SER A 25 -10.11 20.58 2.24
CA SER A 25 -10.54 21.51 1.19
C SER A 25 -10.40 20.93 -0.21
N GLU A 26 -11.34 21.31 -1.08
CA GLU A 26 -11.29 21.06 -2.52
C GLU A 26 -10.39 22.06 -3.26
N ASP A 27 -9.66 22.93 -2.56
CA ASP A 27 -8.72 23.88 -3.14
C ASP A 27 -7.47 23.20 -3.70
N GLY A 28 -6.82 23.89 -4.64
CA GLY A 28 -5.53 23.47 -5.18
C GLY A 28 -5.56 22.28 -6.13
N ASN A 29 -4.38 21.74 -6.40
CA ASN A 29 -4.19 20.64 -7.36
C ASN A 29 -4.00 19.28 -6.70
N GLN A 30 -3.91 19.23 -5.37
CA GLN A 30 -3.76 18.01 -4.59
C GLN A 30 -4.85 17.93 -3.55
N TRP A 31 -5.54 16.82 -3.54
CA TRP A 31 -6.62 16.53 -2.59
C TRP A 31 -6.29 15.27 -1.79
N SER A 32 -6.76 15.22 -0.56
CA SER A 32 -6.77 13.97 0.19
C SER A 32 -7.80 13.00 -0.42
N LEU A 33 -7.62 11.69 -0.18
CA LEU A 33 -8.62 10.70 -0.59
C LEU A 33 -9.99 10.95 0.07
N PHE A 34 -10.01 11.55 1.26
CA PHE A 34 -11.25 11.94 1.93
C PHE A 34 -12.02 12.98 1.12
N VAL A 35 -11.35 14.04 0.67
CA VAL A 35 -11.96 15.09 -0.17
C VAL A 35 -12.39 14.53 -1.51
N PHE A 36 -11.53 13.73 -2.14
CA PHE A 36 -11.85 13.10 -3.41
C PHE A 36 -13.09 12.19 -3.31
N LYS A 37 -13.17 11.36 -2.26
CA LYS A 37 -14.34 10.50 -2.01
C LYS A 37 -15.62 11.33 -1.95
N ASN A 38 -15.64 12.36 -1.09
CA ASN A 38 -16.82 13.22 -0.92
C ASN A 38 -17.22 13.93 -2.20
N TYR A 39 -16.23 14.41 -2.97
CA TYR A 39 -16.49 15.03 -4.27
C TYR A 39 -17.08 14.03 -5.26
N TYR A 40 -16.52 12.82 -5.35
CA TYR A 40 -16.97 11.79 -6.27
C TYR A 40 -18.41 11.33 -5.98
N GLU A 41 -18.75 11.19 -4.69
CA GLU A 41 -20.09 10.85 -4.24
C GLU A 41 -21.11 12.00 -4.48
N LYS A 42 -20.69 13.27 -4.32
CA LYS A 42 -21.52 14.45 -4.71
C LYS A 42 -21.87 14.46 -6.20
N LEU A 43 -21.03 13.88 -7.05
CA LEU A 43 -21.31 13.71 -8.48
C LEU A 43 -22.30 12.55 -8.76
N GLY A 44 -22.84 11.91 -7.74
CA GLY A 44 -23.73 10.75 -7.87
C GLY A 44 -23.01 9.45 -8.26
N LYS A 45 -21.68 9.42 -8.19
CA LYS A 45 -20.86 8.24 -8.55
C LYS A 45 -20.58 7.35 -7.34
N ASN A 46 -20.46 6.05 -7.55
CA ASN A 46 -20.21 5.08 -6.50
C ASN A 46 -18.70 4.96 -6.21
N TYR A 47 -18.25 5.58 -5.11
CA TYR A 47 -16.85 5.54 -4.69
C TYR A 47 -16.39 4.12 -4.27
N THR A 48 -17.26 3.35 -3.60
CA THR A 48 -16.91 1.98 -3.18
C THR A 48 -16.59 1.11 -4.38
N LEU A 49 -17.43 1.15 -5.42
CA LEU A 49 -17.16 0.42 -6.66
C LEU A 49 -15.86 0.84 -7.32
N LEU A 50 -15.60 2.15 -7.40
CA LEU A 50 -14.32 2.66 -7.92
C LEU A 50 -13.13 2.14 -7.12
N TRP A 51 -13.23 2.18 -5.79
CA TRP A 51 -12.15 1.75 -4.89
C TRP A 51 -11.87 0.25 -5.03
N ASP A 52 -12.89 -0.57 -5.16
CA ASP A 52 -12.75 -2.01 -5.40
C ASP A 52 -12.10 -2.31 -6.75
N GLN A 53 -12.43 -1.56 -7.79
CA GLN A 53 -11.76 -1.68 -9.09
C GLN A 53 -10.29 -1.27 -9.02
N ILE A 54 -9.96 -0.21 -8.27
CA ILE A 54 -8.57 0.19 -8.04
C ILE A 54 -7.81 -0.90 -7.30
N LYS A 55 -8.38 -1.48 -6.23
CA LYS A 55 -7.77 -2.60 -5.51
C LYS A 55 -7.50 -3.80 -6.42
N ASP A 56 -8.46 -4.16 -7.28
CA ASP A 56 -8.31 -5.25 -8.24
C ASP A 56 -7.15 -5.01 -9.22
N ILE A 57 -7.04 -3.80 -9.77
CA ILE A 57 -5.92 -3.40 -10.63
C ILE A 57 -4.59 -3.55 -9.89
N VAL A 58 -4.50 -3.04 -8.66
CA VAL A 58 -3.28 -3.08 -7.85
C VAL A 58 -2.87 -4.51 -7.54
N ILE A 59 -3.79 -5.35 -7.07
CA ILE A 59 -3.51 -6.75 -6.72
C ILE A 59 -3.00 -7.51 -7.95
N LYS A 60 -3.69 -7.42 -9.08
CA LYS A 60 -3.29 -8.09 -10.33
C LYS A 60 -1.92 -7.62 -10.82
N SER A 61 -1.64 -6.33 -10.71
CA SER A 61 -0.35 -5.77 -11.13
C SER A 61 0.80 -6.31 -10.26
N PHE A 62 0.61 -6.41 -8.94
CA PHE A 62 1.63 -7.00 -8.06
C PHE A 62 1.80 -8.50 -8.30
N ILE A 63 0.73 -9.26 -8.49
CA ILE A 63 0.82 -10.68 -8.86
C ILE A 63 1.64 -10.86 -10.13
N PHE A 64 1.38 -10.04 -11.15
CA PHE A 64 2.16 -10.08 -12.41
C PHE A 64 3.64 -9.75 -12.20
N LEU A 65 3.96 -8.75 -11.39
CA LEU A 65 5.35 -8.35 -11.09
C LEU A 65 6.11 -9.41 -10.30
N THR A 66 5.44 -10.18 -9.43
CA THR A 66 6.08 -11.23 -8.63
C THR A 66 6.34 -12.51 -9.44
N GLU A 67 5.78 -12.63 -10.63
CA GLU A 67 6.03 -13.78 -11.53
C GLU A 67 7.42 -13.76 -12.21
N ASP A 68 8.18 -12.66 -12.10
CA ASP A 68 9.54 -12.59 -12.63
C ASP A 68 10.53 -13.33 -11.69
N PRO A 69 11.03 -14.52 -12.06
CA PRO A 69 11.87 -15.34 -11.19
C PRO A 69 13.22 -14.72 -10.88
N ILE A 70 13.70 -13.76 -11.70
CA ILE A 70 15.05 -13.18 -11.56
C ILE A 70 15.17 -12.32 -10.30
N ASN A 71 14.09 -11.69 -9.88
CA ASN A 71 14.09 -10.77 -8.73
C ASN A 71 13.63 -11.46 -7.44
N TYR A 72 12.76 -12.46 -7.52
CA TYR A 72 12.07 -13.03 -6.38
C TYR A 72 12.99 -13.82 -5.44
N GLU A 73 13.80 -14.74 -5.96
CA GLU A 73 14.68 -15.60 -5.14
C GLU A 73 15.75 -14.80 -4.38
N LYS A 74 16.28 -13.74 -4.99
CA LYS A 74 17.31 -12.90 -4.35
C LYS A 74 16.75 -12.14 -3.14
N TYR A 75 15.51 -11.65 -3.24
CA TYR A 75 14.89 -10.81 -2.20
C TYR A 75 14.29 -11.62 -1.06
N ILE A 76 13.79 -12.84 -1.29
CA ILE A 76 13.25 -13.72 -0.25
C ILE A 76 14.35 -14.18 0.71
N LYS A 77 15.56 -14.46 0.22
CA LYS A 77 16.68 -14.85 1.08
C LYS A 77 17.08 -13.79 2.11
N GLU A 78 16.77 -12.52 1.85
CA GLU A 78 17.11 -11.41 2.76
C GLU A 78 16.00 -11.06 3.76
N LYS A 79 14.92 -11.82 3.85
CA LYS A 79 13.94 -11.94 4.96
C LYS A 79 13.19 -10.68 5.45
N LYS A 80 13.48 -9.44 5.01
CA LYS A 80 12.92 -8.22 5.66
C LYS A 80 12.75 -7.04 4.69
N LEU A 81 12.17 -7.26 3.51
CA LEU A 81 11.97 -6.17 2.58
C LEU A 81 10.51 -5.67 2.63
N TYR A 82 10.39 -4.41 3.00
CA TYR A 82 9.17 -3.64 2.84
C TYR A 82 9.39 -2.59 1.77
N GLN A 83 8.42 -2.37 0.92
CA GLN A 83 8.55 -1.40 -0.14
C GLN A 83 7.30 -0.54 -0.23
N ILE A 84 7.49 0.77 -0.32
CA ILE A 84 6.42 1.72 -0.64
C ILE A 84 6.40 1.90 -2.14
N TRP A 85 5.21 1.80 -2.73
CA TRP A 85 4.99 2.05 -4.14
C TRP A 85 4.09 3.26 -4.34
N GLY A 86 4.46 4.13 -5.28
CA GLY A 86 3.55 5.13 -5.83
C GLY A 86 2.81 4.50 -7.01
N ILE A 87 1.49 4.55 -7.00
CA ILE A 87 0.66 3.98 -8.06
C ILE A 87 -0.19 5.09 -8.65
N ASP A 88 0.02 5.38 -9.92
CA ASP A 88 -0.69 6.42 -10.63
C ASP A 88 -1.90 5.83 -11.36
N ILE A 89 -3.09 6.24 -10.95
CA ILE A 89 -4.37 5.82 -11.50
C ILE A 89 -5.07 7.03 -12.14
N LEU A 90 -5.44 6.88 -13.41
CA LEU A 90 -6.33 7.81 -14.08
C LEU A 90 -7.78 7.31 -13.98
N ILE A 91 -8.71 8.20 -13.68
CA ILE A 91 -10.14 7.89 -13.70
C ILE A 91 -10.74 8.62 -14.90
N ASP A 92 -11.37 7.89 -15.81
CA ASP A 92 -11.98 8.45 -17.00
C ASP A 92 -13.37 9.09 -16.69
N GLU A 93 -13.98 9.70 -17.68
CA GLU A 93 -15.29 10.35 -17.57
C GLU A 93 -16.41 9.40 -17.14
N ASN A 94 -16.30 8.11 -17.47
CA ASN A 94 -17.25 7.08 -17.08
C ASN A 94 -16.98 6.56 -15.65
N GLY A 95 -15.92 7.02 -14.99
CA GLY A 95 -15.52 6.58 -13.66
C GLY A 95 -14.69 5.30 -13.65
N ARG A 96 -14.19 4.83 -14.82
CA ARG A 96 -13.34 3.65 -14.91
C ARG A 96 -11.89 4.01 -14.55
N PRO A 97 -11.24 3.28 -13.63
CA PRO A 97 -9.84 3.47 -13.31
C PRO A 97 -8.92 2.80 -14.34
N TRP A 98 -7.81 3.47 -14.65
CA TRP A 98 -6.75 3.02 -15.54
C TRP A 98 -5.40 3.14 -14.86
N LEU A 99 -4.63 2.07 -14.82
CA LEU A 99 -3.26 2.12 -14.32
C LEU A 99 -2.39 2.86 -15.35
N LEU A 100 -1.70 3.90 -14.90
CA LEU A 100 -0.73 4.64 -15.72
C LEU A 100 0.69 4.14 -15.47
N GLU A 101 1.11 4.13 -14.19
CA GLU A 101 2.46 3.67 -13.82
C GLU A 101 2.53 3.19 -12.37
N MET A 102 3.57 2.41 -12.08
CA MET A 102 3.92 1.93 -10.75
C MET A 102 5.38 2.30 -10.42
N ASN A 103 5.55 3.15 -9.42
CA ASN A 103 6.84 3.71 -9.00
C ASN A 103 7.36 2.99 -7.74
N GLY A 104 8.21 1.97 -7.91
CA GLY A 104 8.73 1.15 -6.79
C GLY A 104 10.07 1.62 -6.23
N ARG A 105 10.95 2.20 -7.05
CA ARG A 105 12.32 2.54 -6.59
C ARG A 105 12.40 3.85 -5.80
N HIS A 106 11.59 4.82 -6.16
CA HIS A 106 11.64 6.17 -5.58
C HIS A 106 10.22 6.71 -5.39
N PRO A 107 9.44 6.18 -4.42
CA PRO A 107 8.20 6.83 -4.07
C PRO A 107 8.54 8.26 -3.64
N ALA A 108 7.93 9.25 -4.27
CA ALA A 108 8.22 10.65 -4.01
C ALA A 108 7.73 11.06 -2.60
N LEU A 109 8.55 10.82 -1.57
CA LEU A 109 8.22 11.13 -0.17
C LEU A 109 8.38 12.61 0.15
N GLN A 110 9.05 13.39 -0.72
CA GLN A 110 9.11 14.85 -0.55
C GLN A 110 7.72 15.47 -0.63
N SER A 111 7.40 16.29 0.35
CA SER A 111 6.14 17.01 0.41
C SER A 111 6.21 18.32 -0.35
N ARG A 112 5.14 18.66 -1.06
CA ARG A 112 5.04 19.87 -1.89
C ARG A 112 4.04 20.89 -1.33
N ASP A 113 3.08 20.43 -0.54
CA ASP A 113 2.13 21.23 0.20
C ASP A 113 1.75 20.54 1.52
N ASN A 114 0.87 21.17 2.31
CA ASN A 114 0.49 20.63 3.60
C ASN A 114 -0.34 19.35 3.49
N VAL A 115 -1.16 19.19 2.46
CA VAL A 115 -1.94 17.95 2.26
C VAL A 115 -1.00 16.79 2.00
N ASP A 116 -0.05 16.96 1.09
CA ASP A 116 0.96 15.96 0.76
C ASP A 116 1.83 15.61 1.98
N LEU A 117 2.21 16.61 2.80
CA LEU A 117 2.95 16.40 4.04
C LEU A 117 2.18 15.52 5.03
N ILE A 118 0.93 15.84 5.29
CA ILE A 118 0.08 15.08 6.22
C ILE A 118 -0.07 13.64 5.75
N VAL A 119 -0.45 13.43 4.47
CA VAL A 119 -0.67 12.09 3.92
C VAL A 119 0.58 11.23 4.01
N LYS A 120 1.73 11.77 3.61
CA LYS A 120 3.00 11.02 3.61
C LYS A 120 3.53 10.75 5.01
N SER A 121 3.40 11.72 5.92
CA SER A 121 3.83 11.52 7.31
C SER A 121 3.02 10.42 7.99
N GLU A 122 1.70 10.41 7.76
CA GLU A 122 0.84 9.38 8.33
C GLU A 122 1.06 8.00 7.68
N LEU A 123 1.34 7.95 6.37
CA LEU A 123 1.73 6.72 5.69
C LEU A 123 3.00 6.11 6.31
N ILE A 124 4.03 6.92 6.51
CA ILE A 124 5.29 6.46 7.11
C ILE A 124 5.08 5.99 8.54
N LYS A 125 4.31 6.72 9.35
CA LYS A 125 3.95 6.32 10.70
C LYS A 125 3.24 4.96 10.73
N ASP A 126 2.22 4.80 9.90
CA ASP A 126 1.45 3.56 9.82
C ASP A 126 2.30 2.38 9.31
N MET A 127 3.21 2.63 8.36
CA MET A 127 4.17 1.63 7.91
C MET A 127 5.09 1.16 9.06
N TRP A 128 5.64 2.07 9.86
CA TRP A 128 6.46 1.69 11.01
C TRP A 128 5.69 0.89 12.05
N ASN A 129 4.42 1.23 12.29
CA ASN A 129 3.54 0.46 13.17
C ASN A 129 3.32 -0.97 12.65
N ILE A 130 3.07 -1.15 11.34
CA ILE A 130 2.88 -2.48 10.75
C ILE A 130 4.15 -3.31 10.81
N ILE A 131 5.30 -2.72 10.51
CA ILE A 131 6.61 -3.39 10.59
C ILE A 131 6.93 -3.81 12.04
N GLY A 132 6.38 -3.11 13.02
CA GLY A 132 6.59 -3.38 14.45
C GLY A 132 7.87 -2.74 14.98
N ILE A 133 8.27 -1.59 14.42
CA ILE A 133 9.35 -0.77 14.96
C ILE A 133 8.74 0.14 16.01
N GLU A 134 9.05 -0.14 17.27
CA GLU A 134 8.68 0.74 18.38
C GLU A 134 9.63 1.94 18.46
N PRO A 135 9.12 3.15 18.78
CA PRO A 135 10.00 4.27 19.08
C PRO A 135 10.96 3.91 20.20
N TYR A 136 12.24 4.19 20.01
CA TYR A 136 13.23 3.98 21.06
C TYR A 136 12.87 4.79 22.30
N SER A 137 12.53 4.12 23.39
CA SER A 137 12.31 4.74 24.70
C SER A 137 13.63 4.75 25.45
N HIS A 138 14.16 5.94 25.74
CA HIS A 138 15.37 6.11 26.56
C HIS A 138 15.23 5.61 28.01
N VAL A 139 14.07 5.11 28.41
CA VAL A 139 13.72 4.83 29.82
C VAL A 139 13.72 3.35 30.17
N LYS A 140 13.78 2.45 29.19
CA LYS A 140 13.90 1.02 29.47
C LYS A 140 15.04 0.45 28.63
N GLU A 141 16.01 -0.18 29.31
CA GLU A 141 16.90 -1.10 28.62
C GLU A 141 16.05 -2.00 27.74
N PRO A 142 16.40 -2.16 26.45
CA PRO A 142 15.72 -3.14 25.63
C PRO A 142 15.85 -4.43 26.40
N LYS A 143 14.74 -5.03 26.83
CA LYS A 143 14.75 -6.46 27.11
C LYS A 143 15.31 -7.05 25.84
N LEU A 144 16.56 -7.50 25.88
CA LEU A 144 17.10 -8.38 24.86
C LEU A 144 15.95 -9.32 24.56
N LEU A 145 15.62 -9.47 23.28
CA LEU A 145 14.59 -10.37 22.80
C LEU A 145 14.96 -11.79 23.25
N ASP A 146 14.72 -12.09 24.53
CA ASP A 146 14.81 -13.44 25.07
C ASP A 146 13.73 -14.35 24.48
N ASP A 147 12.77 -13.75 23.80
CA ASP A 147 11.79 -14.41 22.94
C ASP A 147 12.21 -14.33 21.46
N VAL A 148 13.46 -14.62 21.15
CA VAL A 148 13.81 -15.09 19.81
C VAL A 148 13.13 -16.45 19.70
N PHE A 149 11.91 -16.47 19.16
CA PHE A 149 11.29 -17.69 18.70
C PHE A 149 12.32 -18.38 17.80
N ILE A 150 12.94 -19.43 18.29
CA ILE A 150 13.82 -20.27 17.47
C ILE A 150 12.88 -21.04 16.56
N TYR A 151 12.55 -20.45 15.43
CA TYR A 151 11.79 -21.16 14.42
C TYR A 151 12.69 -22.26 13.85
N SER A 152 12.28 -23.48 14.02
CA SER A 152 12.91 -24.62 13.37
C SER A 152 12.71 -24.60 11.85
N ASN A 153 11.77 -23.77 11.35
CA ASN A 153 11.37 -23.66 9.97
C ASN A 153 11.16 -22.19 9.58
N LEU A 154 11.96 -21.71 8.60
CA LEU A 154 11.86 -20.36 8.04
C LEU A 154 10.49 -20.00 7.51
N THR A 155 9.81 -20.98 6.90
CA THR A 155 8.45 -20.83 6.36
C THR A 155 7.46 -20.41 7.44
N GLU A 156 7.52 -21.05 8.62
CA GLU A 156 6.65 -20.70 9.74
C GLU A 156 6.93 -19.29 10.27
N GLU A 157 8.22 -18.92 10.40
CA GLU A 157 8.61 -17.57 10.82
C GLU A 157 8.03 -16.48 9.89
N LEU A 158 8.14 -16.66 8.57
CA LEU A 158 7.62 -15.69 7.59
C LEU A 158 6.10 -15.57 7.67
N VAL A 159 5.42 -16.70 7.81
CA VAL A 159 3.96 -16.72 7.93
C VAL A 159 3.49 -16.07 9.21
N ASP A 160 4.10 -16.37 10.36
CA ASP A 160 3.72 -15.78 11.64
C ASP A 160 4.00 -14.27 11.69
N ARG A 161 5.10 -13.82 11.07
CA ARG A 161 5.34 -12.39 10.87
C ARG A 161 4.21 -11.73 10.10
N SER A 162 3.80 -12.31 8.97
CA SER A 162 2.70 -11.79 8.16
C SER A 162 1.40 -11.71 8.95
N LEU A 163 1.12 -12.70 9.81
CA LEU A 163 -0.06 -12.67 10.68
C LEU A 163 0.04 -11.59 11.76
N CYS A 164 1.22 -11.36 12.35
CA CYS A 164 1.43 -10.23 13.26
C CYS A 164 1.21 -8.88 12.57
N GLU A 165 1.59 -8.75 11.30
CA GLU A 165 1.32 -7.56 10.50
C GLU A 165 -0.18 -7.34 10.27
N PHE A 166 -0.98 -8.40 10.09
CA PHE A 166 -2.43 -8.30 10.05
C PHE A 166 -3.01 -7.69 11.33
N GLU A 167 -2.52 -8.14 12.49
CA GLU A 167 -3.00 -7.60 13.78
C GLU A 167 -2.61 -6.14 13.95
N ARG A 168 -1.36 -5.79 13.65
CA ARG A 168 -0.89 -4.39 13.77
C ARG A 168 -1.57 -3.47 12.77
N ALA A 169 -1.91 -3.95 11.58
CA ALA A 169 -2.60 -3.16 10.57
C ALA A 169 -3.97 -2.66 11.04
N LYS A 170 -4.67 -3.41 11.92
CA LYS A 170 -5.97 -2.99 12.50
C LYS A 170 -5.90 -1.65 13.25
N GLY A 171 -4.73 -1.28 13.77
CA GLY A 171 -4.50 0.00 14.44
C GLY A 171 -4.05 1.14 13.52
N THR A 172 -4.01 0.93 12.21
CA THR A 172 -3.54 1.90 11.21
C THR A 172 -4.66 2.32 10.26
N ARG A 173 -4.35 3.28 9.38
CA ARG A 173 -5.21 3.68 8.26
C ARG A 173 -4.96 2.90 6.99
N LEU A 174 -3.99 1.99 7.01
CA LEU A 174 -3.66 1.14 5.87
C LEU A 174 -4.63 -0.03 5.79
N GLU A 175 -5.19 -0.26 4.62
CA GLU A 175 -6.06 -1.38 4.33
C GLU A 175 -5.23 -2.51 3.72
N ARG A 176 -5.32 -3.72 4.29
CA ARG A 176 -4.79 -4.90 3.61
C ARG A 176 -5.75 -5.31 2.50
N ILE A 177 -5.24 -5.32 1.29
CA ILE A 177 -6.05 -5.66 0.12
C ILE A 177 -5.82 -7.09 -0.39
N PHE A 178 -4.65 -7.70 -0.09
CA PHE A 178 -4.32 -9.09 -0.44
C PHE A 178 -3.12 -9.58 0.40
N PRO A 179 -3.06 -10.86 0.80
CA PRO A 179 -4.17 -11.82 0.80
C PRO A 179 -5.15 -11.55 1.96
N ILE A 180 -6.44 -11.72 1.73
CA ILE A 180 -7.49 -11.73 2.74
C ILE A 180 -8.47 -12.86 2.44
N LYS A 181 -9.19 -13.34 3.46
CA LYS A 181 -10.08 -14.50 3.34
C LYS A 181 -11.05 -14.38 2.16
N GLU A 182 -11.63 -13.20 1.95
CA GLU A 182 -12.66 -12.95 0.95
C GLU A 182 -12.14 -13.08 -0.49
N ASN A 183 -10.83 -12.92 -0.71
CA ASN A 183 -10.32 -12.80 -2.08
C ASN A 183 -9.22 -13.80 -2.46
N ILE A 184 -8.66 -14.55 -1.51
CA ILE A 184 -7.63 -15.56 -1.78
C ILE A 184 -8.07 -16.51 -2.90
N GLU A 185 -9.29 -17.08 -2.82
CA GLU A 185 -9.79 -18.06 -3.78
C GLU A 185 -9.91 -17.47 -5.20
N PHE A 186 -10.17 -16.18 -5.30
CA PHE A 186 -10.25 -15.49 -6.59
C PHE A 186 -8.87 -15.22 -7.17
N TYR A 187 -7.92 -14.71 -6.38
CA TYR A 187 -6.62 -14.26 -6.91
C TYR A 187 -5.56 -15.36 -6.99
N LYS A 188 -5.63 -16.43 -6.18
CA LYS A 188 -4.66 -17.53 -6.24
C LYS A 188 -4.53 -18.17 -7.63
N LYS A 189 -5.59 -18.15 -8.44
CA LYS A 189 -5.60 -18.67 -9.80
C LYS A 189 -4.70 -17.90 -10.77
N PHE A 190 -4.34 -16.67 -10.44
CA PHE A 190 -3.44 -15.84 -11.24
C PHE A 190 -1.97 -16.04 -10.85
N ILE A 191 -1.69 -16.71 -9.72
CA ILE A 191 -0.34 -16.99 -9.23
C ILE A 191 0.11 -18.33 -9.82
N LYS A 192 1.04 -18.29 -10.77
CA LYS A 192 1.46 -19.50 -11.51
C LYS A 192 2.22 -20.50 -10.66
N LYS A 193 3.03 -20.01 -9.72
CA LYS A 193 3.91 -20.85 -8.89
C LYS A 193 3.85 -20.37 -7.43
N PRO A 194 2.76 -20.68 -6.71
CA PRO A 194 2.69 -20.36 -5.27
C PRO A 194 3.80 -21.08 -4.51
N SER A 195 4.42 -20.38 -3.56
CA SER A 195 5.42 -20.97 -2.68
C SER A 195 4.75 -21.79 -1.56
N PRO A 196 5.50 -22.65 -0.83
CA PRO A 196 4.99 -23.31 0.37
C PRO A 196 4.50 -22.31 1.43
N GLU A 197 5.15 -21.16 1.53
CA GLU A 197 4.79 -20.05 2.42
C GLU A 197 3.41 -19.49 2.06
N ASP A 198 3.13 -19.31 0.77
CA ASP A 198 1.82 -18.82 0.29
C ASP A 198 0.70 -19.76 0.71
N TYR A 199 0.84 -21.06 0.49
CA TYR A 199 -0.15 -22.05 0.87
C TYR A 199 -0.41 -22.07 2.38
N LEU A 200 0.66 -22.02 3.19
CA LEU A 200 0.55 -22.02 4.64
C LEU A 200 -0.10 -20.71 5.13
N LEU A 201 0.29 -19.57 4.58
CA LEU A 201 -0.28 -18.27 4.91
C LEU A 201 -1.78 -18.23 4.58
N TRP A 202 -2.17 -18.63 3.36
CA TRP A 202 -3.58 -18.66 2.96
C TRP A 202 -4.42 -19.55 3.86
N LYS A 203 -3.92 -20.74 4.21
CA LYS A 203 -4.58 -21.64 5.15
C LYS A 203 -4.81 -20.96 6.50
N LYS A 204 -3.77 -20.36 7.08
CA LYS A 204 -3.88 -19.67 8.38
C LYS A 204 -4.80 -18.44 8.33
N ILE A 205 -4.82 -17.68 7.23
CA ILE A 205 -5.73 -16.55 7.03
C ILE A 205 -7.20 -17.04 7.04
N ILE A 206 -7.50 -18.10 6.31
CA ILE A 206 -8.85 -18.66 6.24
C ILE A 206 -9.28 -19.20 7.62
N GLU A 207 -8.42 -19.93 8.32
CA GLU A 207 -8.69 -20.50 9.65
C GLU A 207 -8.91 -19.40 10.71
N LYS A 208 -8.14 -18.32 10.67
CA LYS A 208 -8.24 -17.20 11.63
C LYS A 208 -9.28 -16.14 11.24
N ASN A 209 -9.88 -16.26 10.07
CA ASN A 209 -10.89 -15.32 9.55
C ASN A 209 -10.34 -13.88 9.35
N TYR A 210 -9.13 -13.79 8.80
CA TYR A 210 -8.51 -12.51 8.44
C TYR A 210 -8.94 -12.01 7.05
#